data_f492e37b7e0b202e6eeafc4cf37f7910
#
_entry.id   f492e37b7e0b202e6eeafc4cf37f7910
#
_cell.length_a   1.000
_cell.length_b   1.000
_cell.length_c   1.000
_cell.angle_alpha   90.00
_cell.angle_beta   90.00
_cell.angle_gamma   90.00
#
_symmetry.space_group_name_H-M   'P 1'
#
loop_
_entity.id
_entity.type
_entity.pdbx_description
1 polymer ?
#
loop_
_entity_poly.entity_id
_entity_poly.type
_entity_poly.pdbx_seq_one_letter_code
_entity_poly.pdbx_strand_id
1 'polypeptide(L)'
;VVPWHDATNGFLVPSIAEIEILNALQPFFFLFSPFEKQYTMSQQPHQEKYEILARKNAEALLGGGEARIAAQHKKGKLSARERVEILLDPGTFEETGKFVMHRCKDFGMDKEYYLGDGVVTGYGQINGRLVYVFSQDFTVFGGALSETHAEKIVKIMELAMKNGAPVIGLNDSGGARIQEGVVSLAGYADIFYRNTLASGVVPQISAILGPCAGGAVYSPAITDFIMMVENSSYMFVTGPKVVETVTNEKVSFEELGGAMTHASKSGVTHFAFHNEVECLQAIRQLMTYIPQNCEEQGPVYSYVSGNELRPKLDSLIPENPQQPYDMREVVAEVLDADSFMEVHKDYAENIIVGFGFIGGRSVGVVGNQPAVLAGVLDINSSKKAARFVRFCDCFNIPLLVLVDVPGFLPGTDQEWNAIITNGAKLLYAFSEATVPRITVITRKAYGGAYDVMNSKHIGADMNFAWPMAEIAVMGAKGASEIIFKKEISIADDPEQKLNEKVDEYTSKFANPYRAAHRGYVDEVIMPSETRQKLIKAFAMLENKVDKLPRKKHGNIPL
;
A
#
# COMPACT_ATOMS: atom_id res chain seq x y z
N VAL A 1 42.02 -8.11 3.14
CA VAL A 1 42.36 -6.86 2.44
C VAL A 1 42.46 -7.18 0.97
N VAL A 2 41.41 -6.99 0.20
CA VAL A 2 41.40 -7.00 -1.27
C VAL A 2 40.45 -5.87 -1.68
N PRO A 3 40.83 -4.94 -2.56
CA PRO A 3 40.03 -3.77 -2.89
C PRO A 3 38.91 -4.11 -3.88
N TRP A 4 37.74 -3.55 -3.64
CA TRP A 4 36.60 -3.58 -4.55
C TRP A 4 36.72 -2.43 -5.56
N HIS A 5 36.68 -2.80 -6.82
CA HIS A 5 36.61 -1.84 -7.93
C HIS A 5 35.17 -1.35 -8.14
N ASP A 6 35.07 -0.06 -8.47
CA ASP A 6 33.88 0.68 -8.86
C ASP A 6 33.04 -0.04 -9.93
N ALA A 7 31.73 -0.05 -9.74
CA ALA A 7 30.75 -0.18 -10.80
C ALA A 7 29.64 0.86 -10.61
N THR A 8 29.87 2.03 -11.19
CA THR A 8 28.83 3.01 -11.50
C THR A 8 27.96 2.44 -12.62
N ASN A 9 26.72 2.07 -12.33
CA ASN A 9 25.68 1.90 -13.34
C ASN A 9 24.43 2.65 -12.89
N GLY A 10 24.21 3.78 -13.57
CA GLY A 10 22.97 4.53 -13.48
C GLY A 10 21.81 3.71 -14.02
N PHE A 11 20.68 3.73 -13.31
CA PHE A 11 19.42 3.19 -13.80
C PHE A 11 18.90 4.10 -14.91
N LEU A 12 19.03 3.64 -16.16
CA LEU A 12 18.30 4.18 -17.31
C LEU A 12 16.92 3.53 -17.34
N VAL A 13 15.88 4.35 -17.23
CA VAL A 13 14.50 3.96 -17.53
C VAL A 13 14.42 3.79 -19.06
N PRO A 14 13.99 2.62 -19.59
CA PRO A 14 13.83 2.45 -21.04
C PRO A 14 12.77 3.39 -21.59
N SER A 15 13.07 4.03 -22.71
CA SER A 15 12.12 4.86 -23.45
C SER A 15 11.06 4.02 -24.17
N ILE A 16 9.93 4.65 -24.48
CA ILE A 16 8.76 4.02 -25.14
C ILE A 16 9.11 3.30 -26.49
N ALA A 17 10.27 3.60 -27.07
CA ALA A 17 10.74 2.96 -28.31
C ALA A 17 11.29 1.53 -28.11
N GLU A 18 11.56 1.07 -26.88
CA GLU A 18 12.04 -0.29 -26.59
C GLU A 18 10.91 -1.28 -26.30
N ILE A 19 9.67 -0.81 -26.19
CA ILE A 19 8.48 -1.66 -25.97
C ILE A 19 8.06 -2.39 -27.25
N GLU A 20 8.44 -1.92 -28.43
CA GLU A 20 8.18 -2.63 -29.70
C GLU A 20 9.01 -3.91 -29.89
N ILE A 21 10.07 -4.12 -29.13
CA ILE A 21 10.91 -5.33 -29.21
C ILE A 21 10.27 -6.53 -28.49
N LEU A 22 9.32 -6.31 -27.60
CA LEU A 22 8.65 -7.40 -26.87
C LEU A 22 7.56 -8.13 -27.68
N ASN A 23 7.17 -7.62 -28.83
CA ASN A 23 6.24 -8.32 -29.76
C ASN A 23 6.93 -9.32 -30.69
N ALA A 24 8.23 -9.54 -30.56
CA ALA A 24 9.02 -10.47 -31.37
C ALA A 24 9.54 -11.68 -30.59
N LEU A 25 8.90 -12.04 -29.48
CA LEU A 25 9.21 -13.31 -28.82
C LEU A 25 8.54 -14.46 -29.56
N GLN A 26 9.22 -14.94 -30.61
CA GLN A 26 9.09 -16.32 -31.08
C GLN A 26 9.52 -17.27 -29.95
N PRO A 27 8.97 -18.49 -29.88
CA PRO A 27 9.18 -19.40 -28.77
C PRO A 27 10.66 -19.72 -28.64
N PHE A 28 11.28 -19.32 -27.56
CA PHE A 28 12.59 -19.79 -27.17
C PHE A 28 12.46 -21.27 -26.80
N PHE A 29 12.71 -22.14 -27.76
CA PHE A 29 13.16 -23.48 -27.47
C PHE A 29 14.48 -23.37 -26.69
N PHE A 30 14.48 -23.79 -25.44
CA PHE A 30 15.69 -23.98 -24.68
C PHE A 30 16.59 -24.95 -25.40
N LEU A 31 17.59 -24.43 -26.08
CA LEU A 31 18.76 -25.19 -26.50
C LEU A 31 19.58 -25.52 -25.26
N PHE A 32 19.28 -26.65 -24.61
CA PHE A 32 20.25 -27.27 -23.73
C PHE A 32 21.45 -27.63 -24.59
N SER A 33 22.59 -26.96 -24.41
CA SER A 33 23.87 -27.40 -24.92
C SER A 33 24.17 -28.78 -24.33
N PRO A 34 24.36 -29.81 -25.14
CA PRO A 34 24.74 -31.11 -24.62
C PRO A 34 26.21 -31.06 -24.22
N PHE A 35 26.48 -30.91 -22.94
CA PHE A 35 27.73 -31.40 -22.40
C PHE A 35 27.66 -32.91 -22.47
N GLU A 36 28.02 -33.49 -23.63
CA GLU A 36 28.32 -34.89 -23.77
C GLU A 36 29.56 -35.23 -22.93
N LYS A 37 29.37 -35.52 -21.66
CA LYS A 37 30.19 -36.51 -20.98
C LYS A 37 29.59 -37.86 -21.35
N GLN A 38 30.27 -38.58 -22.24
CA GLN A 38 30.07 -40.03 -22.42
C GLN A 38 30.30 -40.71 -21.05
N TYR A 39 29.23 -40.82 -20.27
CA TYR A 39 29.13 -41.83 -19.24
C TYR A 39 28.63 -43.08 -19.94
N THR A 40 29.49 -44.12 -20.03
CA THR A 40 29.07 -45.48 -20.31
C THR A 40 27.84 -45.80 -19.46
N MET A 41 26.72 -46.14 -20.13
CA MET A 41 25.44 -46.47 -19.47
C MET A 41 25.61 -47.78 -18.69
N SER A 42 26.14 -47.73 -17.47
CA SER A 42 25.75 -48.69 -16.45
C SER A 42 24.29 -48.29 -16.09
N GLN A 43 23.36 -49.25 -16.19
CA GLN A 43 21.97 -49.05 -15.76
C GLN A 43 21.98 -48.41 -14.36
N GLN A 44 21.64 -47.13 -14.26
CA GLN A 44 21.61 -46.48 -12.96
C GLN A 44 20.50 -47.15 -12.13
N PRO A 45 20.82 -47.64 -10.91
CA PRO A 45 19.79 -48.17 -10.05
C PRO A 45 18.70 -47.13 -9.88
N HIS A 46 17.43 -47.53 -10.12
CA HIS A 46 16.23 -46.64 -10.02
C HIS A 46 15.93 -45.74 -11.23
N GLN A 47 16.49 -45.97 -12.43
CA GLN A 47 16.24 -45.18 -13.65
C GLN A 47 14.74 -44.97 -13.91
N GLU A 48 13.91 -46.01 -13.79
CA GLU A 48 12.45 -45.93 -13.95
C GLU A 48 11.81 -44.93 -12.95
N LYS A 49 12.29 -44.88 -11.71
CA LYS A 49 11.79 -43.95 -10.68
C LYS A 49 12.14 -42.50 -11.03
N TYR A 50 13.31 -42.25 -11.59
CA TYR A 50 13.73 -40.93 -12.05
C TYR A 50 12.91 -40.45 -13.24
N GLU A 51 12.59 -41.34 -14.17
CA GLU A 51 11.71 -41.06 -15.31
C GLU A 51 10.28 -40.74 -14.87
N ILE A 52 9.74 -41.45 -13.86
CA ILE A 52 8.44 -41.16 -13.25
C ILE A 52 8.47 -39.77 -12.61
N LEU A 53 9.52 -39.41 -11.86
CA LEU A 53 9.66 -38.10 -11.23
C LEU A 53 9.73 -37.00 -12.31
N ALA A 54 10.50 -37.16 -13.35
CA ALA A 54 10.61 -36.21 -14.45
C ALA A 54 9.25 -35.97 -15.13
N ARG A 55 8.52 -37.04 -15.41
CA ARG A 55 7.17 -36.96 -15.99
C ARG A 55 6.19 -36.25 -15.08
N LYS A 56 6.20 -36.58 -13.77
CA LYS A 56 5.33 -35.92 -12.77
C LYS A 56 5.66 -34.43 -12.61
N ASN A 57 6.93 -34.05 -12.65
CA ASN A 57 7.33 -32.66 -12.66
C ASN A 57 6.82 -31.93 -13.92
N ALA A 58 6.98 -32.51 -15.09
CA ALA A 58 6.46 -31.94 -16.34
C ALA A 58 4.93 -31.79 -16.32
N GLU A 59 4.20 -32.81 -15.82
CA GLU A 59 2.76 -32.77 -15.66
C GLU A 59 2.32 -31.63 -14.72
N ALA A 60 2.99 -31.45 -13.57
CA ALA A 60 2.68 -30.41 -12.61
C ALA A 60 2.91 -28.97 -13.15
N LEU A 61 3.83 -28.80 -14.10
CA LEU A 61 4.07 -27.49 -14.73
C LEU A 61 2.94 -27.05 -15.67
N LEU A 62 2.15 -27.99 -16.19
CA LEU A 62 1.10 -27.69 -17.16
C LEU A 62 -0.20 -27.18 -16.54
N GLY A 63 -0.38 -27.27 -15.20
CA GLY A 63 -1.62 -26.86 -14.55
C GLY A 63 -2.85 -27.50 -15.21
N GLY A 64 -3.77 -26.68 -15.73
CA GLY A 64 -4.96 -27.14 -16.46
C GLY A 64 -4.71 -27.55 -17.91
N GLY A 65 -3.45 -27.51 -18.39
CA GLY A 65 -3.01 -27.89 -19.73
C GLY A 65 -2.83 -26.72 -20.69
N GLU A 66 -2.02 -26.96 -21.74
CA GLU A 66 -1.60 -25.93 -22.70
C GLU A 66 -2.76 -25.15 -23.33
N ALA A 67 -3.85 -25.82 -23.70
CA ALA A 67 -5.01 -25.16 -24.30
C ALA A 67 -5.66 -24.12 -23.36
N ARG A 68 -5.73 -24.41 -22.06
CA ARG A 68 -6.28 -23.47 -21.07
C ARG A 68 -5.31 -22.35 -20.77
N ILE A 69 -4.00 -22.60 -20.75
CA ILE A 69 -2.96 -21.57 -20.63
C ILE A 69 -3.04 -20.62 -21.83
N ALA A 70 -3.08 -21.14 -23.06
CA ALA A 70 -3.24 -20.32 -24.27
C ALA A 70 -4.52 -19.47 -24.25
N ALA A 71 -5.62 -19.98 -23.65
CA ALA A 71 -6.84 -19.23 -23.48
C ALA A 71 -6.70 -18.06 -22.45
N GLN A 72 -5.82 -18.17 -21.44
CA GLN A 72 -5.47 -17.05 -20.56
C GLN A 72 -4.64 -16.01 -21.32
N HIS A 73 -3.60 -16.42 -22.03
CA HIS A 73 -2.78 -15.53 -22.85
C HIS A 73 -3.61 -14.72 -23.87
N LYS A 74 -4.58 -15.39 -24.52
CA LYS A 74 -5.51 -14.70 -25.43
C LYS A 74 -6.32 -13.59 -24.78
N LYS A 75 -6.52 -13.64 -23.45
CA LYS A 75 -7.19 -12.59 -22.66
C LYS A 75 -6.20 -11.55 -22.11
N GLY A 76 -4.93 -11.60 -22.49
CA GLY A 76 -3.87 -10.72 -21.96
C GLY A 76 -3.42 -11.07 -20.54
N LYS A 77 -3.76 -12.27 -20.03
CA LYS A 77 -3.41 -12.71 -18.68
C LYS A 77 -2.23 -13.68 -18.71
N LEU A 78 -1.39 -13.61 -17.71
CA LEU A 78 -0.30 -14.56 -17.47
C LEU A 78 -0.83 -15.85 -16.79
N SER A 79 -0.12 -16.95 -16.92
CA SER A 79 -0.32 -18.14 -16.10
C SER A 79 0.14 -17.92 -14.66
N ALA A 80 -0.31 -18.77 -13.74
CA ALA A 80 0.09 -18.69 -12.33
C ALA A 80 1.62 -18.78 -12.15
N ARG A 81 2.31 -19.55 -12.97
CA ARG A 81 3.77 -19.73 -12.92
C ARG A 81 4.52 -18.54 -13.48
N GLU A 82 4.12 -18.02 -14.64
CA GLU A 82 4.72 -16.82 -15.23
C GLU A 82 4.63 -15.62 -14.28
N ARG A 83 3.53 -15.49 -13.54
CA ARG A 83 3.37 -14.46 -12.49
C ARG A 83 4.43 -14.60 -11.41
N VAL A 84 4.69 -15.82 -10.93
CA VAL A 84 5.71 -16.09 -9.91
C VAL A 84 7.12 -15.82 -10.46
N GLU A 85 7.40 -16.22 -11.70
CA GLU A 85 8.68 -15.99 -12.36
C GLU A 85 9.01 -14.51 -12.57
N ILE A 86 7.99 -13.67 -12.89
CA ILE A 86 8.16 -12.22 -13.03
C ILE A 86 8.30 -11.54 -11.66
N LEU A 87 7.58 -12.03 -10.65
CA LEU A 87 7.59 -11.45 -9.31
C LEU A 87 8.93 -11.66 -8.60
N LEU A 88 9.48 -12.87 -8.68
CA LEU A 88 10.66 -13.25 -7.90
C LEU A 88 11.96 -13.00 -8.65
N ASP A 89 13.06 -12.98 -7.92
CA ASP A 89 14.39 -12.93 -8.50
C ASP A 89 14.68 -14.21 -9.29
N PRO A 90 15.29 -14.13 -10.48
CA PRO A 90 15.48 -15.27 -11.35
C PRO A 90 16.17 -16.45 -10.65
N GLY A 91 15.59 -17.65 -10.76
CA GLY A 91 16.15 -18.89 -10.23
C GLY A 91 16.05 -19.07 -8.71
N THR A 92 15.32 -18.19 -8.00
CA THR A 92 15.18 -18.29 -6.53
C THR A 92 13.92 -19.02 -6.09
N PHE A 93 12.99 -19.30 -7.00
CA PHE A 93 11.72 -19.92 -6.63
C PHE A 93 11.86 -21.39 -6.28
N GLU A 94 11.45 -21.75 -5.07
CA GLU A 94 11.34 -23.13 -4.59
C GLU A 94 9.88 -23.48 -4.33
N GLU A 95 9.32 -24.34 -5.18
CA GLU A 95 7.91 -24.76 -5.12
C GLU A 95 7.67 -25.80 -4.05
N THR A 96 6.62 -25.61 -3.25
CA THR A 96 6.17 -26.57 -2.23
C THR A 96 4.79 -27.13 -2.59
N GLY A 97 4.55 -28.42 -2.27
CA GLY A 97 3.26 -29.05 -2.50
C GLY A 97 2.88 -29.25 -3.97
N LYS A 98 3.87 -29.32 -4.88
CA LYS A 98 3.69 -29.49 -6.31
C LYS A 98 2.84 -30.71 -6.70
N PHE A 99 2.88 -31.80 -5.94
CA PHE A 99 2.18 -33.06 -6.22
C PHE A 99 0.90 -33.26 -5.40
N VAL A 100 0.47 -32.23 -4.65
CA VAL A 100 -0.81 -32.28 -3.92
C VAL A 100 -1.97 -32.30 -4.91
N MET A 101 -2.99 -33.09 -4.63
CA MET A 101 -4.24 -33.20 -5.40
C MET A 101 -5.44 -33.09 -4.47
N HIS A 102 -6.60 -32.68 -5.01
CA HIS A 102 -7.84 -32.67 -4.23
C HIS A 102 -8.27 -34.07 -3.77
N ARG A 103 -9.11 -34.12 -2.74
CA ARG A 103 -9.61 -35.38 -2.16
C ARG A 103 -11.09 -35.61 -2.46
N CYS A 104 -11.74 -34.72 -3.20
CA CYS A 104 -13.15 -34.81 -3.54
C CYS A 104 -13.41 -35.98 -4.48
N LYS A 105 -14.47 -36.78 -4.19
CA LYS A 105 -14.91 -37.90 -5.00
C LYS A 105 -16.34 -37.72 -5.55
N ASP A 106 -17.04 -36.69 -5.06
CA ASP A 106 -18.42 -36.42 -5.46
C ASP A 106 -18.47 -35.70 -6.82
N PHE A 107 -19.61 -35.75 -7.48
CA PHE A 107 -19.89 -35.07 -8.75
C PHE A 107 -18.89 -35.37 -9.87
N GLY A 108 -18.25 -36.55 -9.85
CA GLY A 108 -17.29 -36.98 -10.87
C GLY A 108 -15.89 -36.41 -10.72
N MET A 109 -15.60 -35.73 -9.62
CA MET A 109 -14.27 -35.16 -9.33
C MET A 109 -13.17 -36.23 -9.23
N ASP A 110 -13.53 -37.46 -8.89
CA ASP A 110 -12.63 -38.62 -8.87
C ASP A 110 -12.04 -39.01 -10.24
N LYS A 111 -12.48 -38.35 -11.30
CA LYS A 111 -11.98 -38.55 -12.69
C LYS A 111 -11.10 -37.41 -13.19
N GLU A 112 -11.03 -36.31 -12.47
CA GLU A 112 -10.32 -35.10 -12.87
C GLU A 112 -9.30 -34.70 -11.81
N TYR A 113 -8.04 -35.08 -11.98
CA TYR A 113 -6.96 -34.75 -11.07
C TYR A 113 -5.92 -33.85 -11.75
N TYR A 114 -5.55 -32.77 -11.05
CA TYR A 114 -4.49 -31.86 -11.46
C TYR A 114 -3.46 -31.75 -10.33
N LEU A 115 -2.17 -31.94 -10.65
CA LEU A 115 -1.10 -31.76 -9.67
C LEU A 115 -1.01 -30.30 -9.25
N GLY A 116 -0.86 -30.06 -7.96
CA GLY A 116 -0.84 -28.72 -7.37
C GLY A 116 -2.22 -28.17 -7.02
N ASP A 117 -3.32 -28.81 -7.43
CA ASP A 117 -4.72 -28.48 -7.13
C ASP A 117 -5.09 -27.00 -7.28
N GLY A 118 -4.67 -26.39 -8.40
CA GLY A 118 -5.07 -25.03 -8.76
C GLY A 118 -4.37 -23.90 -7.99
N VAL A 119 -3.28 -24.18 -7.27
CA VAL A 119 -2.43 -23.16 -6.68
C VAL A 119 -0.96 -23.53 -6.68
N VAL A 120 -0.14 -22.62 -7.17
CA VAL A 120 1.33 -22.70 -7.08
C VAL A 120 1.74 -22.04 -5.77
N THR A 121 2.46 -22.74 -4.90
CA THR A 121 2.89 -22.25 -3.59
C THR A 121 4.37 -22.49 -3.38
N GLY A 122 5.07 -21.55 -2.73
CA GLY A 122 6.49 -21.70 -2.49
C GLY A 122 7.08 -20.46 -1.83
N TYR A 123 8.39 -20.35 -1.94
CA TYR A 123 9.16 -19.20 -1.48
C TYR A 123 10.27 -18.86 -2.48
N GLY A 124 10.76 -17.64 -2.40
CA GLY A 124 11.85 -17.15 -3.24
C GLY A 124 12.35 -15.82 -2.72
N GLN A 125 12.97 -15.04 -3.58
CA GLN A 125 13.52 -13.75 -3.19
C GLN A 125 12.96 -12.61 -4.04
N ILE A 126 12.82 -11.44 -3.44
CA ILE A 126 12.63 -10.16 -4.12
C ILE A 126 13.73 -9.22 -3.65
N ASN A 127 14.57 -8.76 -4.59
CA ASN A 127 15.75 -7.93 -4.28
C ASN A 127 16.65 -8.59 -3.20
N GLY A 128 16.87 -9.90 -3.30
CA GLY A 128 17.66 -10.70 -2.37
C GLY A 128 16.99 -11.01 -1.03
N ARG A 129 15.74 -10.58 -0.79
CA ARG A 129 15.01 -10.76 0.46
C ARG A 129 13.98 -11.88 0.34
N LEU A 130 13.93 -12.76 1.34
CA LEU A 130 13.00 -13.89 1.40
C LEU A 130 11.54 -13.41 1.38
N VAL A 131 10.72 -14.03 0.53
CA VAL A 131 9.26 -13.87 0.51
C VAL A 131 8.59 -15.22 0.31
N TYR A 132 7.37 -15.33 0.80
CA TYR A 132 6.50 -16.48 0.57
C TYR A 132 5.40 -16.09 -0.40
N VAL A 133 5.11 -16.95 -1.37
CA VAL A 133 4.15 -16.65 -2.44
C VAL A 133 3.18 -17.81 -2.66
N PHE A 134 1.93 -17.47 -2.92
CA PHE A 134 0.97 -18.35 -3.54
C PHE A 134 0.36 -17.68 -4.77
N SER A 135 0.16 -18.44 -5.85
CA SER A 135 -0.46 -17.98 -7.09
C SER A 135 -1.57 -18.94 -7.50
N GLN A 136 -2.80 -18.45 -7.51
CA GLN A 136 -3.96 -19.24 -7.91
C GLN A 136 -3.97 -19.45 -9.42
N ASP A 137 -4.20 -20.69 -9.83
CA ASP A 137 -4.20 -21.08 -11.23
C ASP A 137 -5.64 -21.22 -11.75
N PHE A 138 -6.09 -20.20 -12.46
CA PHE A 138 -7.44 -20.19 -13.04
C PHE A 138 -7.66 -21.30 -14.07
N THR A 139 -6.61 -21.90 -14.62
CA THR A 139 -6.71 -23.01 -15.60
C THR A 139 -7.19 -24.30 -14.95
N VAL A 140 -7.08 -24.42 -13.61
CA VAL A 140 -7.52 -25.58 -12.84
C VAL A 140 -8.78 -25.20 -12.04
N PHE A 141 -9.92 -25.73 -12.45
CA PHE A 141 -11.24 -25.50 -11.82
C PHE A 141 -11.56 -24.01 -11.60
N GLY A 142 -11.10 -23.11 -12.49
CA GLY A 142 -11.26 -21.67 -12.34
C GLY A 142 -10.59 -21.08 -11.09
N GLY A 143 -9.51 -21.68 -10.62
CA GLY A 143 -8.82 -21.25 -9.39
C GLY A 143 -9.66 -21.43 -8.12
N ALA A 144 -10.74 -22.21 -8.17
CA ALA A 144 -11.65 -22.36 -7.04
C ALA A 144 -10.98 -23.07 -5.86
N LEU A 145 -11.19 -22.52 -4.65
CA LEU A 145 -10.58 -23.02 -3.42
C LEU A 145 -11.19 -24.37 -2.99
N SER A 146 -10.33 -25.37 -2.88
CA SER A 146 -10.61 -26.67 -2.28
C SER A 146 -10.02 -26.76 -0.86
N GLU A 147 -10.26 -27.86 -0.16
CA GLU A 147 -9.57 -28.21 1.07
C GLU A 147 -8.05 -28.17 0.91
N THR A 148 -7.52 -28.93 -0.06
CA THR A 148 -6.08 -29.08 -0.27
C THR A 148 -5.43 -27.84 -0.85
N HIS A 149 -6.13 -27.07 -1.67
CA HIS A 149 -5.72 -25.73 -2.11
C HIS A 149 -5.53 -24.80 -0.90
N ALA A 150 -6.49 -24.77 0.02
CA ALA A 150 -6.41 -23.97 1.25
C ALA A 150 -5.25 -24.43 2.15
N GLU A 151 -5.09 -25.74 2.37
CA GLU A 151 -3.99 -26.32 3.16
C GLU A 151 -2.63 -25.88 2.64
N LYS A 152 -2.43 -25.81 1.32
CA LYS A 152 -1.19 -25.32 0.71
C LYS A 152 -0.94 -23.85 1.03
N ILE A 153 -1.96 -22.98 0.90
CA ILE A 153 -1.85 -21.55 1.22
C ILE A 153 -1.56 -21.38 2.72
N VAL A 154 -2.30 -22.03 3.59
CA VAL A 154 -2.11 -22.00 5.04
C VAL A 154 -0.68 -22.37 5.43
N LYS A 155 -0.15 -23.45 4.84
CA LYS A 155 1.23 -23.88 5.07
C LYS A 155 2.25 -22.78 4.73
N ILE A 156 2.07 -22.09 3.61
CA ILE A 156 2.95 -20.98 3.20
C ILE A 156 2.84 -19.82 4.20
N MET A 157 1.65 -19.44 4.62
CA MET A 157 1.43 -18.37 5.60
C MET A 157 2.06 -18.71 6.96
N GLU A 158 1.93 -19.95 7.42
CA GLU A 158 2.56 -20.39 8.67
C GLU A 158 4.09 -20.40 8.59
N LEU A 159 4.67 -20.79 7.45
CA LEU A 159 6.10 -20.71 7.23
C LEU A 159 6.59 -19.26 7.19
N ALA A 160 5.84 -18.36 6.56
CA ALA A 160 6.14 -16.94 6.53
C ALA A 160 6.19 -16.33 7.93
N MET A 161 5.18 -16.58 8.77
CA MET A 161 5.15 -16.12 10.16
C MET A 161 6.31 -16.70 10.98
N LYS A 162 6.66 -17.98 10.79
CA LYS A 162 7.77 -18.62 11.51
C LYS A 162 9.14 -18.07 11.12
N ASN A 163 9.28 -17.60 9.89
CA ASN A 163 10.54 -17.05 9.37
C ASN A 163 10.57 -15.51 9.37
N GLY A 164 9.50 -14.86 9.80
CA GLY A 164 9.40 -13.40 9.80
C GLY A 164 9.56 -12.81 8.40
N ALA A 165 8.86 -13.35 7.39
CA ALA A 165 8.99 -12.93 6.00
C ALA A 165 7.62 -12.60 5.37
N PRO A 166 7.54 -11.64 4.42
CA PRO A 166 6.30 -11.24 3.79
C PRO A 166 5.58 -12.38 3.06
N VAL A 167 4.24 -12.28 3.00
CA VAL A 167 3.36 -13.15 2.21
C VAL A 167 2.77 -12.38 1.05
N ILE A 168 2.91 -12.92 -0.16
CA ILE A 168 2.36 -12.34 -1.38
C ILE A 168 1.36 -13.32 -2.00
N GLY A 169 0.10 -12.90 -2.09
CA GLY A 169 -0.97 -13.65 -2.74
C GLY A 169 -1.26 -13.12 -4.14
N LEU A 170 -1.13 -13.97 -5.15
CA LEU A 170 -1.52 -13.68 -6.53
C LEU A 170 -2.87 -14.36 -6.79
N ASN A 171 -3.93 -13.57 -6.67
CA ASN A 171 -5.32 -14.05 -6.59
C ASN A 171 -5.99 -14.07 -7.97
N ASP A 172 -6.54 -15.22 -8.36
CA ASP A 172 -7.28 -15.41 -9.60
C ASP A 172 -8.24 -16.59 -9.40
N SER A 173 -9.42 -16.34 -8.80
CA SER A 173 -10.31 -17.40 -8.30
C SER A 173 -11.78 -17.09 -8.48
N GLY A 174 -12.52 -18.07 -8.95
CA GLY A 174 -13.97 -18.04 -8.99
C GLY A 174 -14.66 -18.19 -7.63
N GLY A 175 -13.91 -18.35 -6.52
CA GLY A 175 -14.45 -18.52 -5.17
C GLY A 175 -14.34 -19.95 -4.64
N ALA A 176 -15.30 -20.38 -3.82
CA ALA A 176 -15.31 -21.72 -3.25
C ALA A 176 -15.57 -22.80 -4.30
N ARG A 177 -14.86 -23.94 -4.22
CA ARG A 177 -15.12 -25.11 -5.04
C ARG A 177 -16.43 -25.76 -4.59
N ILE A 178 -17.51 -25.53 -5.34
CA ILE A 178 -18.88 -25.91 -4.95
C ILE A 178 -19.01 -27.41 -4.71
N GLN A 179 -18.28 -28.23 -5.45
CA GLN A 179 -18.29 -29.69 -5.34
C GLN A 179 -17.78 -30.21 -3.99
N GLU A 180 -17.02 -29.39 -3.25
CA GLU A 180 -16.50 -29.74 -1.92
C GLU A 180 -17.36 -29.19 -0.78
N GLY A 181 -18.40 -28.40 -1.09
CA GLY A 181 -19.38 -27.92 -0.11
C GLY A 181 -18.72 -27.14 1.05
N VAL A 182 -19.11 -27.47 2.29
CA VAL A 182 -18.66 -26.78 3.51
C VAL A 182 -17.16 -26.90 3.76
N VAL A 183 -16.49 -27.92 3.23
CA VAL A 183 -15.04 -28.11 3.40
C VAL A 183 -14.26 -26.99 2.72
N SER A 184 -14.70 -26.53 1.54
CA SER A 184 -14.14 -25.35 0.88
C SER A 184 -14.33 -24.08 1.73
N LEU A 185 -15.48 -23.92 2.41
CA LEU A 185 -15.70 -22.78 3.31
C LEU A 185 -14.78 -22.84 4.54
N ALA A 186 -14.55 -24.03 5.09
CA ALA A 186 -13.59 -24.22 6.18
C ALA A 186 -12.18 -23.79 5.75
N GLY A 187 -11.77 -24.13 4.52
CA GLY A 187 -10.49 -23.69 3.95
C GLY A 187 -10.34 -22.17 3.88
N TYR A 188 -11.39 -21.45 3.49
CA TYR A 188 -11.38 -19.98 3.55
C TYR A 188 -11.24 -19.46 4.99
N ALA A 189 -12.00 -20.03 5.94
CA ALA A 189 -11.92 -19.62 7.33
C ALA A 189 -10.51 -19.83 7.91
N ASP A 190 -9.86 -20.92 7.54
CA ASP A 190 -8.46 -21.20 7.92
C ASP A 190 -7.48 -20.14 7.38
N ILE A 191 -7.67 -19.68 6.15
CA ILE A 191 -6.85 -18.61 5.56
C ILE A 191 -7.13 -17.29 6.29
N PHE A 192 -8.40 -16.89 6.52
CA PHE A 192 -8.76 -15.66 7.23
C PHE A 192 -8.16 -15.62 8.63
N TYR A 193 -8.19 -16.76 9.34
CA TYR A 193 -7.57 -16.85 10.65
C TYR A 193 -6.07 -16.58 10.58
N ARG A 194 -5.34 -17.15 9.59
CA ARG A 194 -3.90 -16.88 9.42
C ARG A 194 -3.63 -15.44 8.96
N ASN A 195 -4.47 -14.85 8.10
CA ASN A 195 -4.35 -13.42 7.77
C ASN A 195 -4.42 -12.56 9.04
N THR A 196 -5.36 -12.87 9.94
CA THR A 196 -5.52 -12.15 11.21
C THR A 196 -4.31 -12.31 12.12
N LEU A 197 -3.76 -13.54 12.25
CA LEU A 197 -2.57 -13.79 13.05
C LEU A 197 -1.30 -13.14 12.47
N ALA A 198 -1.20 -13.04 11.15
CA ALA A 198 -0.08 -12.42 10.45
C ALA A 198 -0.15 -10.89 10.43
N SER A 199 -1.33 -10.30 10.68
CA SER A 199 -1.55 -8.86 10.64
C SER A 199 -0.67 -8.12 11.66
N GLY A 200 0.14 -7.18 11.17
CA GLY A 200 1.12 -6.46 11.97
C GLY A 200 2.32 -7.30 12.43
N VAL A 201 2.47 -8.54 11.95
CA VAL A 201 3.63 -9.42 12.23
C VAL A 201 4.53 -9.51 11.01
N VAL A 202 3.96 -9.86 9.86
CA VAL A 202 4.65 -9.87 8.56
C VAL A 202 3.81 -9.13 7.53
N PRO A 203 4.41 -8.38 6.60
CA PRO A 203 3.67 -7.72 5.52
C PRO A 203 2.90 -8.72 4.66
N GLN A 204 1.65 -8.39 4.36
CA GLN A 204 0.75 -9.19 3.53
C GLN A 204 0.31 -8.39 2.31
N ILE A 205 0.61 -8.86 1.11
CA ILE A 205 0.29 -8.18 -0.15
C ILE A 205 -0.59 -9.08 -1.00
N SER A 206 -1.69 -8.54 -1.51
CA SER A 206 -2.61 -9.24 -2.41
C SER A 206 -2.65 -8.55 -3.77
N ALA A 207 -2.25 -9.25 -4.83
CA ALA A 207 -2.51 -8.84 -6.20
C ALA A 207 -3.71 -9.60 -6.76
N ILE A 208 -4.71 -8.88 -7.24
CA ILE A 208 -5.89 -9.44 -7.87
C ILE A 208 -5.66 -9.42 -9.38
N LEU A 209 -5.46 -10.59 -9.95
CA LEU A 209 -5.04 -10.77 -11.34
C LEU A 209 -6.13 -11.47 -12.19
N GLY A 210 -7.34 -11.49 -11.67
CA GLY A 210 -8.51 -12.05 -12.31
C GLY A 210 -9.76 -11.88 -11.45
N PRO A 211 -10.80 -12.68 -11.65
CA PRO A 211 -11.96 -12.69 -10.76
C PRO A 211 -11.55 -13.03 -9.32
N CYS A 212 -12.17 -12.33 -8.37
CA CYS A 212 -12.07 -12.60 -6.95
C CYS A 212 -13.46 -12.37 -6.35
N ALA A 213 -14.23 -13.44 -6.14
CA ALA A 213 -15.64 -13.34 -5.82
C ALA A 213 -16.03 -14.15 -4.58
N GLY A 214 -17.08 -13.72 -3.87
CA GLY A 214 -17.60 -14.38 -2.69
C GLY A 214 -16.58 -14.44 -1.56
N GLY A 215 -16.33 -15.63 -1.01
CA GLY A 215 -15.33 -15.83 0.06
C GLY A 215 -13.91 -15.37 -0.28
N ALA A 216 -13.55 -15.39 -1.55
CA ALA A 216 -12.22 -15.02 -2.01
C ALA A 216 -11.84 -13.54 -1.73
N VAL A 217 -12.82 -12.62 -1.58
CA VAL A 217 -12.53 -11.20 -1.37
C VAL A 217 -12.08 -10.86 0.06
N TYR A 218 -12.43 -11.67 1.04
CA TYR A 218 -12.19 -11.33 2.45
C TYR A 218 -10.72 -11.51 2.86
N SER A 219 -10.02 -12.53 2.34
CA SER A 219 -8.59 -12.68 2.58
C SER A 219 -7.80 -11.45 2.11
N PRO A 220 -7.91 -10.99 0.84
CA PRO A 220 -7.29 -9.75 0.42
C PRO A 220 -7.70 -8.53 1.26
N ALA A 221 -8.96 -8.42 1.67
CA ALA A 221 -9.45 -7.29 2.47
C ALA A 221 -8.80 -7.20 3.86
N ILE A 222 -8.28 -8.31 4.40
CA ILE A 222 -7.54 -8.33 5.67
C ILE A 222 -6.06 -7.98 5.45
N THR A 223 -5.50 -8.19 4.26
CA THR A 223 -4.09 -7.92 3.96
C THR A 223 -3.76 -6.42 3.97
N ASP A 224 -2.48 -6.08 3.98
CA ASP A 224 -2.03 -4.69 4.11
C ASP A 224 -2.21 -3.89 2.82
N PHE A 225 -1.92 -4.51 1.67
CA PHE A 225 -2.07 -3.88 0.36
C PHE A 225 -2.82 -4.76 -0.62
N ILE A 226 -3.74 -4.13 -1.35
CA ILE A 226 -4.47 -4.74 -2.47
C ILE A 226 -4.08 -3.99 -3.74
N MET A 227 -3.64 -4.75 -4.74
CA MET A 227 -3.30 -4.26 -6.07
C MET A 227 -4.22 -4.91 -7.10
N MET A 228 -4.74 -4.13 -8.04
CA MET A 228 -5.66 -4.61 -9.06
C MET A 228 -5.21 -4.21 -10.46
N VAL A 229 -5.64 -4.98 -11.46
CA VAL A 229 -5.37 -4.73 -12.89
C VAL A 229 -6.66 -4.35 -13.59
N GLU A 230 -6.66 -3.23 -14.31
CA GLU A 230 -7.81 -2.75 -15.06
C GLU A 230 -8.31 -3.76 -16.09
N ASN A 231 -9.61 -3.80 -16.32
CA ASN A 231 -10.26 -4.64 -17.33
C ASN A 231 -10.02 -6.15 -17.22
N SER A 232 -9.35 -6.63 -16.19
CA SER A 232 -9.05 -8.06 -16.01
C SER A 232 -9.31 -8.56 -14.59
N SER A 233 -9.24 -7.71 -13.58
CA SER A 233 -9.45 -8.08 -12.19
C SER A 233 -10.73 -7.48 -11.61
N TYR A 234 -11.44 -8.28 -10.84
CA TYR A 234 -12.73 -7.91 -10.24
C TYR A 234 -12.82 -8.41 -8.82
N MET A 235 -13.27 -7.56 -7.90
CA MET A 235 -13.60 -7.93 -6.53
C MET A 235 -15.06 -7.58 -6.22
N PHE A 236 -15.86 -8.55 -5.79
CA PHE A 236 -17.22 -8.33 -5.31
C PHE A 236 -17.71 -9.49 -4.43
N VAL A 237 -18.56 -9.19 -3.48
CA VAL A 237 -19.18 -10.23 -2.63
C VAL A 237 -20.07 -11.13 -3.48
N THR A 238 -20.88 -10.53 -4.37
CA THR A 238 -21.71 -11.24 -5.35
C THR A 238 -21.61 -10.57 -6.71
N GLY A 239 -21.60 -11.37 -7.78
CA GLY A 239 -21.45 -10.84 -9.15
C GLY A 239 -22.68 -10.12 -9.67
N PRO A 240 -22.56 -9.39 -10.80
CA PRO A 240 -23.61 -8.56 -11.39
C PRO A 240 -24.96 -9.25 -11.58
N LYS A 241 -24.95 -10.53 -11.96
CA LYS A 241 -26.20 -11.31 -12.17
C LYS A 241 -27.00 -11.51 -10.88
N VAL A 242 -26.33 -11.69 -9.74
CA VAL A 242 -26.98 -11.82 -8.43
C VAL A 242 -27.51 -10.47 -7.99
N VAL A 243 -26.74 -9.39 -8.20
CA VAL A 243 -27.18 -8.02 -7.93
C VAL A 243 -28.45 -7.72 -8.72
N GLU A 244 -28.47 -7.97 -10.04
CA GLU A 244 -29.67 -7.77 -10.88
C GLU A 244 -30.88 -8.56 -10.36
N THR A 245 -30.66 -9.81 -9.93
CA THR A 245 -31.76 -10.67 -9.44
C THR A 245 -32.34 -10.19 -8.11
N VAL A 246 -31.50 -9.67 -7.20
CA VAL A 246 -31.89 -9.33 -5.82
C VAL A 246 -32.34 -7.87 -5.71
N THR A 247 -31.62 -6.94 -6.33
CA THR A 247 -31.85 -5.50 -6.20
C THR A 247 -32.45 -4.86 -7.44
N ASN A 248 -32.59 -5.60 -8.56
CA ASN A 248 -32.98 -5.11 -9.88
C ASN A 248 -32.02 -4.04 -10.48
N GLU A 249 -30.81 -3.93 -9.95
CA GLU A 249 -29.77 -3.05 -10.48
C GLU A 249 -29.00 -3.75 -11.61
N LYS A 250 -28.91 -3.11 -12.77
CA LYS A 250 -28.08 -3.57 -13.89
C LYS A 250 -26.73 -2.88 -13.82
N VAL A 251 -25.70 -3.65 -13.61
CA VAL A 251 -24.32 -3.16 -13.45
C VAL A 251 -23.36 -4.10 -14.17
N SER A 252 -22.33 -3.55 -14.80
CA SER A 252 -21.24 -4.34 -15.40
C SER A 252 -20.25 -4.84 -14.33
N PHE A 253 -19.37 -5.75 -14.72
CA PHE A 253 -18.28 -6.20 -13.84
C PHE A 253 -17.37 -5.05 -13.41
N GLU A 254 -17.00 -4.18 -14.34
CA GLU A 254 -16.17 -3.00 -14.08
C GLU A 254 -16.85 -2.00 -13.15
N GLU A 255 -18.11 -1.70 -13.37
CA GLU A 255 -18.86 -0.74 -12.54
C GLU A 255 -19.10 -1.26 -11.13
N LEU A 256 -19.30 -2.59 -10.95
CA LEU A 256 -19.55 -3.19 -9.65
C LEU A 256 -18.26 -3.35 -8.83
N GLY A 257 -17.20 -3.84 -9.45
CA GLY A 257 -16.01 -4.24 -8.70
C GLY A 257 -14.73 -4.28 -9.52
N GLY A 258 -14.60 -3.47 -10.56
CA GLY A 258 -13.37 -3.29 -11.32
C GLY A 258 -12.30 -2.49 -10.57
N ALA A 259 -11.08 -2.52 -11.08
CA ALA A 259 -9.92 -1.89 -10.44
C ALA A 259 -10.15 -0.41 -10.14
N MET A 260 -10.59 0.38 -11.12
CA MET A 260 -10.83 1.82 -10.94
C MET A 260 -12.04 2.13 -10.05
N THR A 261 -13.07 1.27 -10.03
CA THR A 261 -14.18 1.41 -9.08
C THR A 261 -13.70 1.27 -7.64
N HIS A 262 -12.85 0.29 -7.38
CA HIS A 262 -12.28 0.12 -6.05
C HIS A 262 -11.18 1.13 -5.72
N ALA A 263 -10.43 1.61 -6.71
CA ALA A 263 -9.41 2.63 -6.52
C ALA A 263 -9.99 4.02 -6.23
N SER A 264 -11.16 4.39 -6.82
CA SER A 264 -11.69 5.76 -6.70
C SER A 264 -12.90 5.88 -5.78
N LYS A 265 -13.77 4.85 -5.71
CA LYS A 265 -15.04 4.94 -4.97
C LYS A 265 -14.99 4.28 -3.60
N SER A 266 -14.52 3.03 -3.51
CA SER A 266 -14.58 2.28 -2.26
C SER A 266 -13.29 2.35 -1.43
N GLY A 267 -12.15 2.66 -2.06
CA GLY A 267 -10.84 2.65 -1.39
C GLY A 267 -10.36 1.25 -0.99
N VAL A 268 -10.93 0.19 -1.56
CA VAL A 268 -10.48 -1.19 -1.30
C VAL A 268 -9.13 -1.45 -1.96
N THR A 269 -8.94 -0.94 -3.18
CA THR A 269 -7.70 -1.09 -3.93
C THR A 269 -6.73 0.04 -3.61
N HIS A 270 -5.52 -0.31 -3.23
CA HIS A 270 -4.44 0.64 -2.92
C HIS A 270 -3.73 1.14 -4.18
N PHE A 271 -3.65 0.27 -5.22
CA PHE A 271 -3.00 0.57 -6.49
C PHE A 271 -3.76 -0.10 -7.65
N ALA A 272 -3.98 0.63 -8.73
CA ALA A 272 -4.54 0.13 -9.98
C ALA A 272 -3.50 0.23 -11.11
N PHE A 273 -3.41 -0.80 -11.95
CA PHE A 273 -2.42 -0.91 -13.02
C PHE A 273 -3.06 -1.31 -14.34
N HIS A 274 -2.43 -0.96 -15.45
CA HIS A 274 -2.95 -1.30 -16.78
C HIS A 274 -2.73 -2.77 -17.16
N ASN A 275 -1.71 -3.44 -16.59
CA ASN A 275 -1.39 -4.83 -16.88
C ASN A 275 -0.75 -5.54 -15.67
N GLU A 276 -0.68 -6.88 -15.76
CA GLU A 276 -0.15 -7.72 -14.68
C GLU A 276 1.35 -7.49 -14.43
N VAL A 277 2.13 -7.18 -15.46
CA VAL A 277 3.59 -6.97 -15.34
C VAL A 277 3.87 -5.71 -14.50
N GLU A 278 3.19 -4.60 -14.80
CA GLU A 278 3.28 -3.37 -14.00
C GLU A 278 2.89 -3.63 -12.54
N CYS A 279 1.81 -4.38 -12.31
CA CYS A 279 1.37 -4.76 -10.97
C CYS A 279 2.46 -5.55 -10.21
N LEU A 280 3.04 -6.57 -10.83
CA LEU A 280 4.10 -7.38 -10.24
C LEU A 280 5.38 -6.59 -9.97
N GLN A 281 5.76 -5.69 -10.88
CA GLN A 281 6.89 -4.78 -10.67
C GLN A 281 6.63 -3.79 -9.53
N ALA A 282 5.40 -3.29 -9.39
CA ALA A 282 5.03 -2.42 -8.28
C ALA A 282 5.09 -3.14 -6.92
N ILE A 283 4.79 -4.45 -6.86
CA ILE A 283 5.04 -5.24 -5.64
C ILE A 283 6.54 -5.25 -5.32
N ARG A 284 7.40 -5.49 -6.30
CA ARG A 284 8.87 -5.46 -6.13
C ARG A 284 9.34 -4.08 -5.65
N GLN A 285 8.77 -3.00 -6.20
CA GLN A 285 9.05 -1.64 -5.75
C GLN A 285 8.57 -1.41 -4.32
N LEU A 286 7.34 -1.80 -3.95
CA LEU A 286 6.82 -1.66 -2.59
C LEU A 286 7.75 -2.36 -1.58
N MET A 287 8.28 -3.52 -1.93
CA MET A 287 9.23 -4.25 -1.09
C MET A 287 10.54 -3.48 -0.82
N THR A 288 10.87 -2.44 -1.57
CA THR A 288 12.05 -1.60 -1.29
C THR A 288 11.84 -0.65 -0.11
N TYR A 289 10.58 -0.35 0.26
CA TYR A 289 10.25 0.59 1.34
C TYR A 289 9.96 -0.10 2.67
N ILE A 290 9.42 -1.33 2.64
CA ILE A 290 8.93 -2.02 3.84
C ILE A 290 9.97 -3.00 4.41
N PRO A 291 10.02 -3.17 5.75
CA PRO A 291 10.90 -4.16 6.37
C PRO A 291 10.42 -5.59 6.12
N GLN A 292 11.18 -6.57 6.60
CA GLN A 292 10.86 -7.98 6.48
C GLN A 292 9.69 -8.39 7.39
N ASN A 293 9.64 -7.79 8.58
CA ASN A 293 8.63 -8.07 9.63
C ASN A 293 8.58 -6.92 10.64
N CYS A 294 7.75 -7.05 11.66
CA CYS A 294 7.55 -6.03 12.69
C CYS A 294 8.72 -5.84 13.66
N GLU A 295 9.72 -6.72 13.66
CA GLU A 295 10.90 -6.62 14.53
C GLU A 295 12.08 -5.93 13.84
N GLU A 296 12.06 -5.86 12.51
CA GLU A 296 13.09 -5.23 11.70
C GLU A 296 12.79 -3.76 11.42
N GLN A 297 13.85 -3.00 11.14
CA GLN A 297 13.74 -1.62 10.67
C GLN A 297 13.52 -1.58 9.16
N GLY A 298 12.93 -0.48 8.66
CA GLY A 298 12.81 -0.23 7.23
C GLY A 298 14.17 -0.26 6.52
N PRO A 299 14.19 -0.61 5.23
CA PRO A 299 15.43 -0.62 4.45
C PRO A 299 16.14 0.73 4.46
N VAL A 300 17.47 0.70 4.54
CA VAL A 300 18.31 1.89 4.43
C VAL A 300 19.23 1.72 3.22
N TYR A 301 19.20 2.68 2.31
CA TYR A 301 20.04 2.70 1.12
C TYR A 301 21.20 3.67 1.29
N SER A 302 22.29 3.44 0.55
CA SER A 302 23.43 4.34 0.53
C SER A 302 22.98 5.73 0.06
N TYR A 303 23.32 6.75 0.83
CA TYR A 303 23.01 8.13 0.56
C TYR A 303 24.28 8.97 0.59
N VAL A 304 24.49 9.75 -0.45
CA VAL A 304 25.60 10.70 -0.49
C VAL A 304 25.06 12.08 -0.10
N SER A 305 25.43 12.56 1.07
CA SER A 305 25.05 13.89 1.54
C SER A 305 25.64 14.96 0.62
N GLY A 306 24.81 15.91 0.22
CA GLY A 306 25.16 17.02 -0.66
C GLY A 306 24.61 18.34 -0.14
N ASN A 307 24.26 19.24 -1.05
CA ASN A 307 23.50 20.44 -0.71
C ASN A 307 22.04 20.09 -0.52
N GLU A 308 21.58 20.06 0.74
CA GLU A 308 20.21 19.69 1.13
C GLU A 308 19.25 20.88 1.14
N LEU A 309 19.72 22.09 0.78
CA LEU A 309 18.84 23.23 0.61
C LEU A 309 17.98 23.06 -0.64
N ARG A 310 16.71 23.44 -0.54
CA ARG A 310 15.71 23.36 -1.61
C ARG A 310 15.05 24.73 -1.83
N PRO A 311 15.74 25.67 -2.52
CA PRO A 311 15.26 27.05 -2.70
C PRO A 311 13.88 27.15 -3.37
N LYS A 312 13.50 26.16 -4.18
CA LYS A 312 12.18 26.11 -4.82
C LYS A 312 11.04 26.15 -3.80
N LEU A 313 11.24 25.57 -2.61
CA LEU A 313 10.24 25.57 -1.55
C LEU A 313 9.91 26.98 -1.04
N ASP A 314 10.84 27.93 -1.09
CA ASP A 314 10.61 29.29 -0.61
C ASP A 314 9.56 30.06 -1.42
N SER A 315 9.30 29.63 -2.66
CA SER A 315 8.32 30.24 -3.57
C SER A 315 7.15 29.33 -3.96
N LEU A 316 7.11 28.11 -3.44
CA LEU A 316 6.10 27.13 -3.83
C LEU A 316 4.71 27.44 -3.24
N ILE A 317 4.67 27.95 -2.01
CA ILE A 317 3.39 28.29 -1.36
C ILE A 317 2.95 29.68 -1.83
N PRO A 318 1.74 29.81 -2.39
CA PRO A 318 1.21 31.11 -2.80
C PRO A 318 1.04 32.07 -1.62
N GLU A 319 1.33 33.38 -1.85
CA GLU A 319 1.10 34.44 -0.84
C GLU A 319 -0.38 34.55 -0.44
N ASN A 320 -1.30 34.36 -1.41
CA ASN A 320 -2.72 34.33 -1.11
C ASN A 320 -3.10 33.01 -0.43
N PRO A 321 -3.54 33.03 0.85
CA PRO A 321 -3.89 31.82 1.60
C PRO A 321 -5.05 31.01 1.01
N GLN A 322 -5.85 31.60 0.10
CA GLN A 322 -6.95 30.92 -0.59
C GLN A 322 -6.52 30.25 -1.89
N GLN A 323 -5.37 30.59 -2.42
CA GLN A 323 -4.86 29.97 -3.65
C GLN A 323 -4.35 28.55 -3.33
N PRO A 324 -4.85 27.52 -4.04
CA PRO A 324 -4.37 26.14 -3.85
C PRO A 324 -2.98 25.94 -4.45
N TYR A 325 -2.28 24.93 -3.96
CA TYR A 325 -1.04 24.38 -4.53
C TYR A 325 -1.06 22.86 -4.39
N ASP A 326 -0.24 22.15 -5.13
CA ASP A 326 -0.13 20.69 -5.02
C ASP A 326 0.93 20.31 -3.97
N MET A 327 0.52 19.66 -2.90
CA MET A 327 1.43 19.18 -1.85
C MET A 327 2.44 18.15 -2.38
N ARG A 328 2.16 17.46 -3.50
CA ARG A 328 3.11 16.55 -4.14
C ARG A 328 4.39 17.24 -4.58
N GLU A 329 4.33 18.54 -4.91
CA GLU A 329 5.52 19.33 -5.22
C GLU A 329 6.41 19.53 -4.00
N VAL A 330 5.81 19.73 -2.81
CA VAL A 330 6.57 19.78 -1.54
C VAL A 330 7.19 18.41 -1.26
N VAL A 331 6.41 17.35 -1.41
CA VAL A 331 6.88 15.95 -1.22
C VAL A 331 8.09 15.67 -2.11
N ALA A 332 8.03 16.03 -3.39
CA ALA A 332 9.13 15.81 -4.35
C ALA A 332 10.42 16.56 -3.97
N GLU A 333 10.31 17.74 -3.36
CA GLU A 333 11.48 18.51 -2.93
C GLU A 333 12.10 18.01 -1.63
N VAL A 334 11.31 17.42 -0.73
CA VAL A 334 11.81 16.97 0.57
C VAL A 334 12.30 15.52 0.57
N LEU A 335 11.76 14.66 -0.29
CA LEU A 335 12.20 13.29 -0.44
C LEU A 335 13.46 13.17 -1.31
N ASP A 336 14.06 12.00 -1.30
CA ASP A 336 15.08 11.63 -2.27
C ASP A 336 14.44 11.56 -3.67
N ALA A 337 15.19 11.96 -4.70
CA ALA A 337 14.65 12.09 -6.06
C ALA A 337 13.97 10.79 -6.52
N ASP A 338 12.81 10.92 -7.16
CA ASP A 338 12.02 9.84 -7.77
C ASP A 338 11.66 8.69 -6.81
N SER A 339 11.74 8.94 -5.49
CA SER A 339 11.50 7.90 -4.48
C SER A 339 10.05 7.83 -3.97
N PHE A 340 9.15 8.69 -4.41
CA PHE A 340 7.80 8.72 -3.87
C PHE A 340 6.88 7.68 -4.54
N MET A 341 6.33 6.76 -3.75
CA MET A 341 5.30 5.80 -4.14
C MET A 341 3.98 6.14 -3.43
N GLU A 342 3.09 6.84 -4.13
CA GLU A 342 1.79 7.26 -3.58
C GLU A 342 0.83 6.08 -3.47
N VAL A 343 0.23 5.90 -2.28
CA VAL A 343 -0.77 4.87 -1.98
C VAL A 343 -2.17 5.47 -2.06
N HIS A 344 -3.14 4.78 -2.64
CA HIS A 344 -4.51 5.29 -2.83
C HIS A 344 -4.56 6.63 -3.59
N LYS A 345 -3.79 6.76 -4.66
CA LYS A 345 -3.69 8.01 -5.43
C LYS A 345 -5.05 8.55 -5.87
N ASP A 346 -5.95 7.66 -6.28
CA ASP A 346 -7.27 7.99 -6.85
C ASP A 346 -8.41 7.97 -5.80
N TYR A 347 -8.09 7.76 -4.52
CA TYR A 347 -9.07 7.73 -3.42
C TYR A 347 -8.77 8.80 -2.38
N ALA A 348 -9.81 9.54 -1.95
CA ALA A 348 -9.69 10.60 -0.96
C ALA A 348 -8.48 11.50 -1.26
N GLU A 349 -8.50 12.11 -2.44
CA GLU A 349 -7.38 12.89 -2.99
C GLU A 349 -7.02 14.14 -2.17
N ASN A 350 -7.92 14.56 -1.25
CA ASN A 350 -7.69 15.64 -0.29
C ASN A 350 -6.63 15.33 0.78
N ILE A 351 -6.13 14.09 0.84
CA ILE A 351 -4.98 13.67 1.63
C ILE A 351 -4.07 12.76 0.81
N ILE A 352 -2.77 13.00 0.90
CA ILE A 352 -1.72 12.20 0.26
C ILE A 352 -1.14 11.26 1.30
N VAL A 353 -0.98 9.98 0.97
CA VAL A 353 -0.20 9.03 1.74
C VAL A 353 0.70 8.22 0.80
N GLY A 354 1.88 7.85 1.23
CA GLY A 354 2.80 7.08 0.41
C GLY A 354 4.16 6.86 1.08
N PHE A 355 4.99 6.09 0.44
CA PHE A 355 6.35 5.81 0.87
C PHE A 355 7.37 6.62 0.07
N GLY A 356 8.49 6.92 0.70
CA GLY A 356 9.63 7.55 0.03
C GLY A 356 10.90 7.35 0.85
N PHE A 357 12.00 7.95 0.38
CA PHE A 357 13.25 7.96 1.13
C PHE A 357 13.63 9.38 1.53
N ILE A 358 14.20 9.53 2.72
CA ILE A 358 14.86 10.76 3.18
C ILE A 358 16.26 10.39 3.65
N GLY A 359 17.28 10.83 2.90
CA GLY A 359 18.66 10.47 3.19
C GLY A 359 18.90 8.96 3.15
N GLY A 360 18.27 8.26 2.20
CA GLY A 360 18.32 6.81 2.03
C GLY A 360 17.47 5.99 3.00
N ARG A 361 16.77 6.62 3.98
CA ARG A 361 15.91 5.94 4.94
C ARG A 361 14.46 5.93 4.47
N SER A 362 13.80 4.78 4.55
CA SER A 362 12.38 4.66 4.25
C SER A 362 11.55 5.47 5.24
N VAL A 363 10.59 6.24 4.71
CA VAL A 363 9.63 7.03 5.50
C VAL A 363 8.24 6.91 4.89
N GLY A 364 7.20 6.91 5.75
CA GLY A 364 5.82 7.10 5.36
C GLY A 364 5.49 8.60 5.35
N VAL A 365 4.88 9.07 4.29
CA VAL A 365 4.44 10.46 4.14
C VAL A 365 2.93 10.53 4.31
N VAL A 366 2.44 11.48 5.11
CA VAL A 366 1.02 11.84 5.22
C VAL A 366 0.91 13.35 5.03
N GLY A 367 0.20 13.82 4.01
CA GLY A 367 0.10 15.26 3.72
C GLY A 367 -1.32 15.67 3.33
N ASN A 368 -1.80 16.82 3.83
CA ASN A 368 -3.02 17.41 3.30
C ASN A 368 -2.78 17.88 1.86
N GLN A 369 -3.80 17.75 0.99
CA GLN A 369 -3.70 18.21 -0.41
C GLN A 369 -4.58 19.45 -0.64
N PRO A 370 -4.01 20.65 -0.55
CA PRO A 370 -4.77 21.90 -0.70
C PRO A 370 -5.44 22.08 -2.05
N ALA A 371 -4.94 21.42 -3.09
CA ALA A 371 -5.55 21.45 -4.42
C ALA A 371 -6.91 20.74 -4.48
N VAL A 372 -7.20 19.86 -3.53
CA VAL A 372 -8.46 19.10 -3.47
C VAL A 372 -9.17 19.42 -2.15
N LEU A 373 -10.40 19.93 -2.24
CA LEU A 373 -11.20 20.31 -1.06
C LEU A 373 -10.43 21.18 -0.04
N ALA A 374 -9.49 22.00 -0.50
CA ALA A 374 -8.60 22.82 0.34
C ALA A 374 -7.82 22.03 1.42
N GLY A 375 -7.65 20.73 1.28
CA GLY A 375 -6.96 19.86 2.23
C GLY A 375 -7.74 19.54 3.51
N VAL A 376 -9.08 19.77 3.55
CA VAL A 376 -9.91 19.42 4.72
C VAL A 376 -9.88 17.92 4.99
N LEU A 377 -10.08 17.53 6.24
CA LEU A 377 -10.30 16.14 6.61
C LEU A 377 -11.77 15.78 6.47
N ASP A 378 -12.05 14.69 5.77
CA ASP A 378 -13.37 14.07 5.66
C ASP A 378 -13.33 12.61 6.11
N ILE A 379 -14.43 11.90 5.99
CA ILE A 379 -14.54 10.49 6.37
C ILE A 379 -13.49 9.64 5.64
N ASN A 380 -13.36 9.82 4.33
CA ASN A 380 -12.52 8.98 3.50
C ASN A 380 -11.02 9.27 3.70
N SER A 381 -10.64 10.53 3.77
CA SER A 381 -9.26 10.95 4.05
C SER A 381 -8.82 10.50 5.44
N SER A 382 -9.71 10.57 6.44
CA SER A 382 -9.44 10.08 7.79
C SER A 382 -9.19 8.57 7.83
N LYS A 383 -9.99 7.77 7.10
CA LYS A 383 -9.80 6.31 6.98
C LYS A 383 -8.49 5.96 6.25
N LYS A 384 -8.24 6.61 5.10
CA LYS A 384 -7.04 6.42 4.28
C LYS A 384 -5.79 6.66 5.12
N ALA A 385 -5.70 7.82 5.76
CA ALA A 385 -4.53 8.18 6.56
C ALA A 385 -4.39 7.29 7.81
N ALA A 386 -5.47 6.99 8.52
CA ALA A 386 -5.42 6.14 9.72
C ALA A 386 -4.89 4.74 9.40
N ARG A 387 -5.35 4.12 8.31
CA ARG A 387 -4.88 2.81 7.87
C ARG A 387 -3.39 2.83 7.53
N PHE A 388 -2.95 3.87 6.81
CA PHE A 388 -1.55 4.04 6.41
C PHE A 388 -0.62 4.28 7.61
N VAL A 389 -1.01 5.15 8.54
CA VAL A 389 -0.25 5.41 9.78
C VAL A 389 -0.09 4.14 10.61
N ARG A 390 -1.15 3.34 10.77
CA ARG A 390 -1.07 2.07 11.50
C ARG A 390 -0.14 1.06 10.82
N PHE A 391 -0.18 0.98 9.49
CA PHE A 391 0.77 0.14 8.75
C PHE A 391 2.22 0.57 9.02
N CYS A 392 2.51 1.86 8.90
CA CYS A 392 3.85 2.39 9.17
C CYS A 392 4.32 2.07 10.59
N ASP A 393 3.44 2.24 11.59
CA ASP A 393 3.77 1.93 12.98
C ASP A 393 3.99 0.43 13.22
N CYS A 394 3.15 -0.45 12.63
CA CYS A 394 3.33 -1.90 12.73
C CYS A 394 4.68 -2.37 12.17
N PHE A 395 5.22 -1.66 11.19
CA PHE A 395 6.42 -2.08 10.48
C PHE A 395 7.58 -1.08 10.60
N ASN A 396 7.68 -0.39 11.73
CA ASN A 396 8.81 0.47 12.11
C ASN A 396 9.21 1.51 11.02
N ILE A 397 8.23 2.01 10.26
CA ILE A 397 8.46 3.02 9.22
C ILE A 397 8.20 4.40 9.81
N PRO A 398 9.22 5.28 9.93
CA PRO A 398 9.06 6.65 10.43
C PRO A 398 8.06 7.45 9.61
N LEU A 399 7.38 8.41 10.23
CA LEU A 399 6.33 9.21 9.61
C LEU A 399 6.75 10.68 9.44
N LEU A 400 6.63 11.19 8.21
CA LEU A 400 6.63 12.60 7.88
C LEU A 400 5.21 13.09 7.66
N VAL A 401 4.79 14.10 8.40
CA VAL A 401 3.44 14.69 8.28
C VAL A 401 3.55 16.14 7.78
N LEU A 402 2.95 16.43 6.63
CA LEU A 402 2.91 17.74 6.00
C LEU A 402 1.51 18.35 6.18
N VAL A 403 1.41 19.46 6.91
CA VAL A 403 0.14 20.01 7.36
C VAL A 403 -0.22 21.30 6.65
N ASP A 404 -1.34 21.26 5.93
CA ASP A 404 -2.09 22.42 5.45
C ASP A 404 -3.58 22.08 5.52
N VAL A 405 -4.19 22.23 6.71
CA VAL A 405 -5.54 21.77 7.00
C VAL A 405 -6.40 22.87 7.61
N PRO A 406 -7.50 23.29 6.94
CA PRO A 406 -8.39 24.29 7.47
C PRO A 406 -9.44 23.75 8.48
N GLY A 407 -9.53 22.42 8.64
CA GLY A 407 -10.47 21.78 9.55
C GLY A 407 -11.00 20.46 9.03
N PHE A 408 -12.06 19.94 9.67
CA PHE A 408 -12.88 18.86 9.18
C PHE A 408 -13.97 19.40 8.25
N LEU A 409 -14.35 18.59 7.24
CA LEU A 409 -15.41 18.95 6.30
C LEU A 409 -16.77 19.01 7.03
N PRO A 410 -17.45 20.18 7.06
CA PRO A 410 -18.77 20.29 7.68
C PRO A 410 -19.86 19.75 6.75
N GLY A 411 -21.00 19.44 7.32
CA GLY A 411 -22.22 19.12 6.58
C GLY A 411 -22.92 17.86 7.08
N THR A 412 -24.22 17.79 6.82
CA THR A 412 -25.09 16.69 7.29
C THR A 412 -24.65 15.33 6.74
N ASP A 413 -24.14 15.27 5.51
CA ASP A 413 -23.60 14.04 4.94
C ASP A 413 -22.43 13.51 5.78
N GLN A 414 -21.48 14.37 6.16
CA GLN A 414 -20.35 13.98 6.98
C GLN A 414 -20.79 13.59 8.42
N GLU A 415 -21.66 14.38 9.03
CA GLU A 415 -22.13 14.12 10.40
C GLU A 415 -22.91 12.81 10.50
N TRP A 416 -23.84 12.58 9.56
CA TRP A 416 -24.68 11.37 9.56
C TRP A 416 -23.94 10.10 9.14
N ASN A 417 -22.87 10.23 8.38
CA ASN A 417 -22.00 9.12 7.99
C ASN A 417 -20.78 8.97 8.94
N ALA A 418 -20.88 9.53 10.15
CA ALA A 418 -19.96 9.31 11.27
C ALA A 418 -18.54 9.91 11.08
N ILE A 419 -18.44 11.17 10.62
CA ILE A 419 -17.16 11.89 10.55
C ILE A 419 -16.46 11.90 11.91
N ILE A 420 -17.21 12.03 13.03
CA ILE A 420 -16.66 12.04 14.39
C ILE A 420 -15.88 10.76 14.67
N THR A 421 -16.49 9.61 14.43
CA THR A 421 -15.84 8.29 14.64
C THR A 421 -14.68 8.06 13.66
N ASN A 422 -14.86 8.43 12.39
CA ASN A 422 -13.82 8.22 11.39
C ASN A 422 -12.64 9.19 11.58
N GLY A 423 -12.89 10.44 11.97
CA GLY A 423 -11.82 11.37 12.38
C GLY A 423 -11.08 10.90 13.63
N ALA A 424 -11.79 10.31 14.59
CA ALA A 424 -11.18 9.71 15.78
C ALA A 424 -10.26 8.51 15.44
N LYS A 425 -10.47 7.80 14.33
CA LYS A 425 -9.53 6.74 13.88
C LYS A 425 -8.14 7.30 13.56
N LEU A 426 -8.09 8.44 12.88
CA LEU A 426 -6.82 9.08 12.54
C LEU A 426 -6.11 9.63 13.79
N LEU A 427 -6.87 10.29 14.67
CA LEU A 427 -6.37 10.74 15.97
C LEU A 427 -5.80 9.57 16.78
N TYR A 428 -6.53 8.47 16.84
CA TYR A 428 -6.10 7.25 17.54
C TYR A 428 -4.82 6.68 16.93
N ALA A 429 -4.78 6.55 15.60
CA ALA A 429 -3.63 5.98 14.91
C ALA A 429 -2.33 6.77 15.18
N PHE A 430 -2.37 8.09 15.08
CA PHE A 430 -1.21 8.92 15.43
C PHE A 430 -0.87 8.87 16.92
N SER A 431 -1.87 8.91 17.83
CA SER A 431 -1.62 8.89 19.27
C SER A 431 -1.03 7.57 19.76
N GLU A 432 -1.35 6.45 19.09
CA GLU A 432 -0.84 5.11 19.44
C GLU A 432 0.53 4.83 18.80
N ALA A 433 0.87 5.50 17.70
CA ALA A 433 2.10 5.24 16.95
C ALA A 433 3.37 5.49 17.77
N THR A 434 4.29 4.55 17.72
CA THR A 434 5.56 4.52 18.46
C THR A 434 6.77 4.86 17.61
N VAL A 435 6.64 4.81 16.29
CA VAL A 435 7.70 5.19 15.34
C VAL A 435 8.06 6.68 15.43
N PRO A 436 9.25 7.11 14.97
CA PRO A 436 9.57 8.51 14.81
C PRO A 436 8.51 9.26 14.00
N ARG A 437 7.99 10.38 14.53
CA ARG A 437 6.93 11.18 13.92
C ARG A 437 7.33 12.63 13.86
N ILE A 438 7.53 13.16 12.65
CA ILE A 438 7.93 14.55 12.42
C ILE A 438 6.83 15.26 11.64
N THR A 439 6.46 16.44 12.11
CA THR A 439 5.45 17.30 11.47
C THR A 439 6.10 18.56 10.92
N VAL A 440 5.70 18.96 9.72
CA VAL A 440 6.00 20.27 9.12
C VAL A 440 4.67 20.96 8.80
N ILE A 441 4.39 22.06 9.47
CA ILE A 441 3.22 22.89 9.20
C ILE A 441 3.60 23.88 8.11
N THR A 442 3.08 23.66 6.91
CA THR A 442 3.44 24.46 5.72
C THR A 442 2.61 25.72 5.61
N ARG A 443 1.31 25.68 5.99
CA ARG A 443 0.43 26.84 5.95
C ARG A 443 -0.64 26.75 7.04
N LYS A 444 -1.85 26.24 6.77
CA LYS A 444 -2.98 26.21 7.72
C LYS A 444 -2.91 25.02 8.66
N ALA A 445 -3.24 25.26 9.93
CA ALA A 445 -3.42 24.21 10.92
C ALA A 445 -4.50 24.68 11.91
N TYR A 446 -5.80 24.40 11.61
CA TYR A 446 -6.90 24.96 12.34
C TYR A 446 -7.70 23.93 13.13
N GLY A 447 -8.13 24.34 14.34
CA GLY A 447 -9.07 23.61 15.18
C GLY A 447 -8.61 22.22 15.54
N GLY A 448 -9.56 21.28 15.68
CA GLY A 448 -9.26 19.89 16.00
C GLY A 448 -8.45 19.15 14.93
N ALA A 449 -8.46 19.62 13.67
CA ALA A 449 -7.63 19.04 12.62
C ALA A 449 -6.13 19.30 12.83
N TYR A 450 -5.75 20.45 13.44
CA TYR A 450 -4.39 20.68 13.92
C TYR A 450 -3.94 19.59 14.89
N ASP A 451 -4.81 19.24 15.86
CA ASP A 451 -4.46 18.18 16.83
C ASP A 451 -4.31 16.83 16.15
N VAL A 452 -5.26 16.47 15.28
CA VAL A 452 -5.32 15.17 14.61
C VAL A 452 -4.15 14.93 13.66
N MET A 453 -3.66 15.98 12.97
CA MET A 453 -2.54 15.89 12.04
C MET A 453 -1.18 15.87 12.74
N ASN A 454 -1.03 14.97 13.70
CA ASN A 454 0.21 14.70 14.43
C ASN A 454 0.78 15.93 15.13
N SER A 455 -0.04 16.59 15.95
CA SER A 455 0.43 17.70 16.78
C SER A 455 1.39 17.24 17.88
N LYS A 456 2.14 18.18 18.46
CA LYS A 456 3.01 17.93 19.62
C LYS A 456 2.23 17.33 20.80
N HIS A 457 0.97 17.70 20.95
CA HIS A 457 0.10 17.29 22.05
C HIS A 457 -0.30 15.82 22.04
N ILE A 458 -0.32 15.20 20.85
CA ILE A 458 -0.60 13.75 20.69
C ILE A 458 0.68 12.92 20.52
N GLY A 459 1.83 13.50 20.85
CA GLY A 459 3.09 12.79 20.95
C GLY A 459 3.99 12.85 19.71
N ALA A 460 3.82 13.84 18.81
CA ALA A 460 4.80 14.09 17.76
C ALA A 460 6.18 14.40 18.37
N ASP A 461 7.25 13.83 17.80
CA ASP A 461 8.61 14.00 18.31
C ASP A 461 9.17 15.37 17.99
N MET A 462 9.05 15.81 16.73
CA MET A 462 9.50 17.12 16.25
C MET A 462 8.41 17.79 15.42
N ASN A 463 8.15 19.06 15.72
CA ASN A 463 7.19 19.88 14.97
C ASN A 463 7.89 21.13 14.44
N PHE A 464 8.03 21.21 13.13
CA PHE A 464 8.51 22.40 12.43
C PHE A 464 7.33 23.20 11.87
N ALA A 465 7.50 24.49 11.70
CA ALA A 465 6.56 25.32 10.99
C ALA A 465 7.28 26.25 10.04
N TRP A 466 6.69 26.54 8.88
CA TRP A 466 7.17 27.59 8.00
C TRP A 466 6.72 28.97 8.49
N PRO A 467 7.38 30.09 8.11
CA PRO A 467 7.04 31.42 8.61
C PRO A 467 5.62 31.87 8.26
N MET A 468 5.04 31.36 7.17
CA MET A 468 3.66 31.63 6.74
C MET A 468 2.62 30.70 7.39
N ALA A 469 3.02 29.83 8.31
CA ALA A 469 2.09 28.92 8.97
C ALA A 469 1.09 29.68 9.85
N GLU A 470 -0.18 29.28 9.76
CA GLU A 470 -1.28 29.83 10.56
C GLU A 470 -1.81 28.75 11.51
N ILE A 471 -1.47 28.84 12.79
CA ILE A 471 -1.88 27.87 13.81
C ILE A 471 -2.90 28.53 14.73
N ALA A 472 -4.18 28.14 14.61
CA ALA A 472 -5.27 28.81 15.33
C ALA A 472 -6.47 27.86 15.56
N VAL A 473 -7.38 28.27 16.43
CA VAL A 473 -8.65 27.56 16.70
C VAL A 473 -9.54 27.55 15.43
N MET A 474 -9.52 28.64 14.67
CA MET A 474 -10.24 28.76 13.39
C MET A 474 -9.59 29.86 12.55
N GLY A 475 -9.93 29.94 11.27
CA GLY A 475 -9.46 31.01 10.39
C GLY A 475 -9.82 32.41 10.91
N ALA A 476 -8.92 33.37 10.67
CA ALA A 476 -8.97 34.71 11.25
C ALA A 476 -10.30 35.43 10.99
N LYS A 477 -10.91 35.27 9.80
CA LYS A 477 -12.20 35.90 9.46
C LYS A 477 -13.31 35.40 10.38
N GLY A 478 -13.50 34.11 10.50
CA GLY A 478 -14.55 33.52 11.35
C GLY A 478 -14.34 33.83 12.82
N ALA A 479 -13.09 33.82 13.29
CA ALA A 479 -12.76 34.20 14.65
C ALA A 479 -13.12 35.69 14.94
N SER A 480 -12.79 36.58 14.00
CA SER A 480 -13.08 38.01 14.11
C SER A 480 -14.60 38.31 14.11
N GLU A 481 -15.35 37.64 13.25
CA GLU A 481 -16.82 37.75 13.20
C GLU A 481 -17.48 37.34 14.54
N ILE A 482 -16.91 36.36 15.25
CA ILE A 482 -17.43 35.90 16.54
C ILE A 482 -17.00 36.84 17.67
N ILE A 483 -15.69 37.11 17.78
CA ILE A 483 -15.11 37.86 18.93
C ILE A 483 -15.54 39.31 18.90
N PHE A 484 -15.51 39.95 17.72
CA PHE A 484 -15.76 41.37 17.53
C PHE A 484 -17.14 41.66 16.96
N LYS A 485 -18.08 40.71 17.03
CA LYS A 485 -19.45 40.84 16.49
C LYS A 485 -20.11 42.17 16.82
N LYS A 486 -20.00 42.62 18.07
CA LYS A 486 -20.61 43.90 18.53
C LYS A 486 -19.92 45.10 17.88
N GLU A 487 -18.59 45.13 17.86
CA GLU A 487 -17.82 46.25 17.29
C GLU A 487 -18.07 46.37 15.78
N ILE A 488 -18.13 45.25 15.09
CA ILE A 488 -18.39 45.21 13.64
C ILE A 488 -19.83 45.68 13.33
N SER A 489 -20.81 45.24 14.12
CA SER A 489 -22.21 45.57 13.87
C SER A 489 -22.59 47.03 14.09
N ILE A 490 -21.82 47.80 14.86
CA ILE A 490 -22.07 49.22 15.14
C ILE A 490 -21.12 50.17 14.39
N ALA A 491 -20.20 49.64 13.59
CA ALA A 491 -19.26 50.45 12.82
C ALA A 491 -19.98 51.12 11.63
N ASP A 492 -19.52 52.32 11.26
CA ASP A 492 -20.02 53.03 10.07
C ASP A 492 -19.77 52.26 8.78
N ASP A 493 -18.64 51.51 8.70
CA ASP A 493 -18.32 50.54 7.64
C ASP A 493 -18.00 49.19 8.30
N PRO A 494 -18.97 48.27 8.37
CA PRO A 494 -18.76 46.94 8.95
C PRO A 494 -17.74 46.06 8.23
N GLU A 495 -17.60 46.21 6.88
CA GLU A 495 -16.66 45.44 6.10
C GLU A 495 -15.20 45.89 6.34
N GLN A 496 -14.96 47.19 6.32
CA GLN A 496 -13.67 47.75 6.69
C GLN A 496 -13.29 47.34 8.12
N LYS A 497 -14.24 47.44 9.06
CA LYS A 497 -14.01 47.09 10.47
C LYS A 497 -13.70 45.63 10.64
N LEU A 498 -14.38 44.73 9.88
CA LEU A 498 -14.06 43.31 9.88
C LEU A 498 -12.64 43.07 9.39
N ASN A 499 -12.21 43.70 8.30
CA ASN A 499 -10.84 43.54 7.75
C ASN A 499 -9.78 43.99 8.74
N GLU A 500 -9.96 45.13 9.41
CA GLU A 500 -9.08 45.59 10.49
C GLU A 500 -8.95 44.53 11.61
N LYS A 501 -10.08 43.91 12.01
CA LYS A 501 -10.10 42.89 13.07
C LYS A 501 -9.52 41.56 12.62
N VAL A 502 -9.62 41.22 11.35
CA VAL A 502 -8.96 40.06 10.76
C VAL A 502 -7.44 40.25 10.81
N ASP A 503 -6.93 41.42 10.44
CA ASP A 503 -5.50 41.72 10.48
C ASP A 503 -4.98 41.71 11.93
N GLU A 504 -5.76 42.30 12.87
CA GLU A 504 -5.44 42.26 14.29
C GLU A 504 -5.37 40.83 14.82
N TYR A 505 -6.34 39.97 14.47
CA TYR A 505 -6.38 38.58 14.92
C TYR A 505 -5.23 37.78 14.30
N THR A 506 -4.97 37.94 13.01
CA THR A 506 -3.89 37.26 12.28
C THR A 506 -2.54 37.57 12.92
N SER A 507 -2.24 38.84 13.15
CA SER A 507 -0.96 39.22 13.74
C SER A 507 -0.77 38.69 15.17
N LYS A 508 -1.85 38.57 15.96
CA LYS A 508 -1.79 38.13 17.36
C LYS A 508 -1.84 36.63 17.55
N PHE A 509 -2.61 35.91 16.72
CA PHE A 509 -2.96 34.51 16.97
C PHE A 509 -2.68 33.56 15.79
N ALA A 510 -2.93 33.99 14.56
CA ALA A 510 -2.78 33.10 13.39
C ALA A 510 -1.36 33.21 12.81
N ASN A 511 -0.35 32.83 13.59
CA ASN A 511 1.04 32.80 13.21
C ASN A 511 1.81 31.69 13.96
N PRO A 512 2.96 31.20 13.46
CA PRO A 512 3.68 30.08 14.09
C PRO A 512 4.35 30.47 15.41
N TYR A 513 4.69 31.73 15.59
CA TYR A 513 5.45 32.20 16.77
C TYR A 513 4.67 32.07 18.05
N ARG A 514 3.33 32.22 18.01
CA ARG A 514 2.48 32.01 19.16
C ARG A 514 2.55 30.58 19.71
N ALA A 515 2.59 29.60 18.83
CA ALA A 515 2.77 28.19 19.16
C ALA A 515 4.21 27.92 19.60
N ALA A 516 5.20 28.47 18.89
CA ALA A 516 6.61 28.32 19.24
C ALA A 516 6.96 28.89 20.63
N HIS A 517 6.40 30.04 21.02
CA HIS A 517 6.58 30.59 22.37
C HIS A 517 6.08 29.69 23.49
N ARG A 518 5.21 28.73 23.18
CA ARG A 518 4.70 27.73 24.12
C ARG A 518 5.38 26.37 24.00
N GLY A 519 6.34 26.23 23.10
CA GLY A 519 7.00 24.94 22.81
C GLY A 519 6.13 23.92 22.06
N TYR A 520 5.06 24.38 21.38
CA TYR A 520 4.21 23.51 20.56
C TYR A 520 4.77 23.31 19.14
N VAL A 521 5.64 24.22 18.73
CA VAL A 521 6.50 24.14 17.54
C VAL A 521 7.93 24.21 18.03
N ASP A 522 8.76 23.26 17.68
CA ASP A 522 10.15 23.17 18.12
C ASP A 522 11.02 24.22 17.41
N GLU A 523 10.77 24.47 16.13
CA GLU A 523 11.49 25.50 15.38
C GLU A 523 10.63 26.03 14.22
N VAL A 524 10.71 27.35 13.98
CA VAL A 524 10.20 27.97 12.76
C VAL A 524 11.37 28.04 11.78
N ILE A 525 11.25 27.35 10.63
CA ILE A 525 12.32 27.14 9.67
C ILE A 525 11.99 27.76 8.31
N MET A 526 13.01 28.14 7.55
CA MET A 526 12.81 28.51 6.15
C MET A 526 12.35 27.28 5.36
N PRO A 527 11.40 27.42 4.40
CA PRO A 527 10.97 26.29 3.59
C PRO A 527 12.13 25.56 2.91
N SER A 528 13.09 26.29 2.39
CA SER A 528 14.30 25.75 1.74
C SER A 528 15.17 24.86 2.66
N GLU A 529 15.10 25.03 3.98
CA GLU A 529 15.88 24.23 4.94
C GLU A 529 15.19 22.91 5.32
N THR A 530 13.92 22.70 4.94
CA THR A 530 13.08 21.60 5.41
C THR A 530 13.75 20.25 5.24
N ARG A 531 14.26 19.92 4.04
CA ARG A 531 14.91 18.63 3.80
C ARG A 531 16.12 18.40 4.72
N GLN A 532 16.97 19.41 4.89
CA GLN A 532 18.14 19.33 5.77
C GLN A 532 17.73 19.07 7.23
N LYS A 533 16.68 19.76 7.71
CA LYS A 533 16.16 19.59 9.07
C LYS A 533 15.57 18.18 9.26
N LEU A 534 14.83 17.67 8.27
CA LEU A 534 14.23 16.34 8.31
C LEU A 534 15.31 15.24 8.37
N ILE A 535 16.36 15.31 7.56
CA ILE A 535 17.46 14.35 7.59
C ILE A 535 18.09 14.29 8.99
N LYS A 536 18.38 15.45 9.59
CA LYS A 536 18.96 15.54 10.94
C LYS A 536 18.00 15.01 12.02
N ALA A 537 16.72 15.34 11.92
CA ALA A 537 15.72 14.94 12.89
C ALA A 537 15.44 13.43 12.85
N PHE A 538 15.30 12.83 11.66
CA PHE A 538 15.16 11.37 11.55
C PHE A 538 16.43 10.62 12.01
N ALA A 539 17.61 11.14 11.73
CA ALA A 539 18.85 10.57 12.23
C ALA A 539 18.95 10.64 13.77
N MET A 540 18.52 11.74 14.38
CA MET A 540 18.47 11.88 15.85
C MET A 540 17.47 10.91 16.49
N LEU A 541 16.37 10.62 15.81
CA LEU A 541 15.29 9.74 16.29
C LEU A 541 15.50 8.26 15.93
N GLU A 542 16.61 7.89 15.29
CA GLU A 542 16.87 6.52 14.78
C GLU A 542 16.69 5.43 15.85
N ASN A 543 17.09 5.73 17.08
CA ASN A 543 17.02 4.79 18.21
C ASN A 543 15.85 5.10 19.16
N LYS A 544 14.81 5.81 18.67
CA LYS A 544 13.61 6.09 19.48
C LYS A 544 12.96 4.79 19.94
N VAL A 545 12.62 4.73 21.22
CA VAL A 545 11.84 3.64 21.82
C VAL A 545 10.73 4.23 22.67
N ASP A 546 9.49 4.07 22.25
CA ASP A 546 8.30 4.38 23.02
C ASP A 546 7.70 3.12 23.66
N LYS A 547 7.34 3.20 24.92
CA LYS A 547 6.68 2.10 25.64
C LYS A 547 5.22 2.45 25.89
N LEU A 548 4.34 1.81 25.14
CA LEU A 548 2.91 1.89 25.40
C LEU A 548 2.51 1.10 26.67
N PRO A 549 1.44 1.50 27.36
CA PRO A 549 0.86 0.68 28.41
C PRO A 549 0.53 -0.72 27.92
N ARG A 550 0.80 -1.74 28.75
CA ARG A 550 0.49 -3.13 28.39
C ARG A 550 -1.01 -3.32 28.22
N LYS A 551 -1.43 -3.83 27.06
CA LYS A 551 -2.82 -4.14 26.70
C LYS A 551 -2.88 -5.41 25.84
N LYS A 552 -4.04 -6.05 25.73
CA LYS A 552 -4.19 -7.19 24.80
C LYS A 552 -4.10 -6.73 23.35
N HIS A 553 -4.77 -5.64 23.02
CA HIS A 553 -4.75 -4.93 21.75
C HIS A 553 -5.37 -3.55 21.95
N GLY A 554 -5.20 -2.64 20.99
CA GLY A 554 -5.91 -1.37 20.96
C GLY A 554 -7.41 -1.57 20.70
N ASN A 555 -8.25 -0.71 21.28
CA ASN A 555 -9.69 -0.65 20.96
C ASN A 555 -9.96 0.62 20.13
N ILE A 556 -9.45 0.60 18.92
CA ILE A 556 -9.66 1.68 17.95
C ILE A 556 -11.15 1.75 17.59
N PRO A 557 -11.74 2.94 17.42
CA PRO A 557 -13.12 3.05 16.93
C PRO A 557 -13.21 2.51 15.50
N LEU A 558 -13.91 1.37 15.32
CA LEU A 558 -14.02 0.65 14.04
C LEU A 558 -15.16 1.20 13.17
#